data_86e1d316bec29158970b0caa7fc803ae
#
_entry.id   86e1d316bec29158970b0caa7fc803ae
#
_cell.length_a   1.000
_cell.length_b   1.000
_cell.length_c   1.000
_cell.angle_alpha   90.00
_cell.angle_beta   90.00
_cell.angle_gamma   90.00
#
_symmetry.space_group_name_H-M   'P 1'
#
loop_
_entity.id
_entity.type
_entity.pdbx_description
1 polymer ?
#
loop_
_entity_poly.entity_id
_entity_poly.type
_entity_poly.pdbx_seq_one_letter_code
_entity_poly.pdbx_strand_id
1 'polypeptide(L)'
;MRTLPARRLQDYTRLQVRVSQFSTIRVSGNTYSVHSRLNGEMVQIRLHADHLDVYYAQRHLECIPRLRGKGGHRIQYRHIIDQLVRKPGAFAHYRYREDLFPTTHFRVAYDTLCRFHSESKASREYLLILQLAAQESEARVDAILRHLIDAQQPLSAHGVKERLNTGADDPGPAVSVTVAPVDLHIYDSLLSCPGPRAVTS
;
A
#
# COMPACT_ATOMS: atom_id res chain seq x y z
N MET A 1 42.76 20.28 -7.63
CA MET A 1 41.46 19.66 -7.17
C MET A 1 40.46 20.76 -6.89
N ARG A 2 39.31 20.76 -7.52
CA ARG A 2 38.21 21.72 -7.19
C ARG A 2 37.59 21.31 -5.85
N THR A 3 37.50 22.25 -4.93
CA THR A 3 36.78 22.03 -3.67
C THR A 3 35.32 21.76 -3.95
N LEU A 4 34.77 20.71 -3.35
CA LEU A 4 33.34 20.39 -3.42
C LEU A 4 32.52 21.56 -2.85
N PRO A 5 31.39 21.93 -3.48
CA PRO A 5 30.54 22.99 -2.97
C PRO A 5 30.01 22.63 -1.59
N ALA A 6 30.06 23.57 -0.65
CA ALA A 6 29.59 23.40 0.72
C ALA A 6 28.06 23.14 0.82
N ARG A 7 27.31 23.38 -0.23
CA ARG A 7 25.86 23.09 -0.33
C ARG A 7 25.63 21.80 -1.10
N ARG A 8 24.95 20.84 -0.46
CA ARG A 8 24.40 19.67 -1.14
C ARG A 8 23.50 20.12 -2.29
N LEU A 9 23.79 19.64 -3.51
CA LEU A 9 22.90 19.87 -4.65
C LEU A 9 21.53 19.27 -4.31
N GLN A 10 20.46 20.05 -4.60
CA GLN A 10 19.10 19.54 -4.43
C GLN A 10 18.82 18.59 -5.60
N ASP A 11 18.60 17.32 -5.29
CA ASP A 11 18.34 16.23 -6.24
C ASP A 11 16.83 16.07 -6.54
N TYR A 12 16.02 17.09 -6.25
CA TYR A 12 14.57 17.08 -6.43
C TYR A 12 14.05 18.35 -7.10
N THR A 13 12.92 18.20 -7.80
CA THR A 13 12.14 19.32 -8.34
C THR A 13 11.01 19.67 -7.37
N ARG A 14 10.86 20.95 -7.05
CA ARG A 14 9.74 21.44 -6.22
C ARG A 14 8.54 21.76 -7.10
N LEU A 15 7.38 21.22 -6.71
CA LEU A 15 6.10 21.47 -7.37
C LEU A 15 5.06 21.84 -6.31
N GLN A 16 4.10 22.70 -6.69
CA GLN A 16 2.89 22.96 -5.90
C GLN A 16 1.71 22.42 -6.68
N VAL A 17 0.91 21.56 -6.03
CA VAL A 17 -0.22 20.88 -6.67
C VAL A 17 -1.44 20.97 -5.75
N ARG A 18 -2.61 21.26 -6.34
CA ARG A 18 -3.87 21.23 -5.62
C ARG A 18 -4.39 19.81 -5.51
N VAL A 19 -4.82 19.42 -4.30
CA VAL A 19 -5.47 18.14 -4.08
C VAL A 19 -6.89 18.19 -4.62
N SER A 20 -7.25 17.20 -5.42
CA SER A 20 -8.61 17.08 -5.98
C SER A 20 -9.61 16.65 -4.91
N GLN A 21 -10.91 16.81 -5.21
CA GLN A 21 -11.99 16.28 -4.38
C GLN A 21 -12.00 14.74 -4.24
N PHE A 22 -11.25 14.05 -5.09
CA PHE A 22 -11.07 12.58 -5.04
C PHE A 22 -9.84 12.18 -4.22
N SER A 23 -9.26 13.10 -3.44
CA SER A 23 -8.07 12.84 -2.62
C SER A 23 -6.86 12.46 -3.47
N THR A 24 -6.71 13.06 -4.64
CA THR A 24 -5.62 12.77 -5.57
C THR A 24 -4.87 14.02 -5.99
N ILE A 25 -3.57 13.85 -6.27
CA ILE A 25 -2.69 14.83 -6.90
C ILE A 25 -2.19 14.28 -8.23
N ARG A 26 -1.91 15.17 -9.17
CA ARG A 26 -1.34 14.81 -10.47
C ARG A 26 0.08 15.36 -10.58
N VAL A 27 1.06 14.44 -10.71
CA VAL A 27 2.48 14.78 -10.79
C VAL A 27 3.11 14.04 -11.97
N SER A 28 3.80 14.76 -12.85
CA SER A 28 4.48 14.20 -14.03
C SER A 28 3.62 13.31 -14.91
N GLY A 29 2.32 13.62 -15.03
CA GLY A 29 1.37 12.86 -15.84
C GLY A 29 0.79 11.61 -15.17
N ASN A 30 1.16 11.32 -13.91
CA ASN A 30 0.64 10.23 -13.10
C ASN A 30 -0.22 10.77 -11.95
N THR A 31 -1.12 9.92 -11.44
CA THR A 31 -2.04 10.26 -10.34
C THR A 31 -1.65 9.50 -9.07
N TYR A 32 -1.61 10.20 -7.95
CA TYR A 32 -1.29 9.61 -6.64
C TYR A 32 -2.37 10.01 -5.64
N SER A 33 -2.79 9.09 -4.79
CA SER A 33 -3.69 9.45 -3.70
C SER A 33 -2.93 10.09 -2.55
N VAL A 34 -3.58 11.01 -1.88
CA VAL A 34 -3.14 11.62 -0.63
C VAL A 34 -4.30 11.64 0.35
N HIS A 35 -4.01 11.84 1.63
CA HIS A 35 -5.03 11.78 2.66
C HIS A 35 -6.20 12.75 2.39
N SER A 36 -7.43 12.27 2.53
CA SER A 36 -8.67 13.01 2.21
C SER A 36 -8.86 14.32 2.99
N ARG A 37 -8.17 14.49 4.11
CA ARG A 37 -8.14 15.75 4.87
C ARG A 37 -7.55 16.92 4.09
N LEU A 38 -6.76 16.62 3.04
CA LEU A 38 -6.09 17.63 2.21
C LEU A 38 -6.92 18.03 0.99
N ASN A 39 -8.14 17.54 0.86
CA ASN A 39 -8.99 17.86 -0.29
C ASN A 39 -9.18 19.37 -0.43
N GLY A 40 -8.87 19.88 -1.64
CA GLY A 40 -8.92 21.32 -1.94
C GLY A 40 -7.68 22.12 -1.55
N GLU A 41 -6.80 21.56 -0.72
CA GLU A 41 -5.59 22.21 -0.25
C GLU A 41 -4.46 22.20 -1.29
N MET A 42 -3.53 23.15 -1.15
CA MET A 42 -2.29 23.18 -1.91
C MET A 42 -1.19 22.42 -1.15
N VAL A 43 -0.65 21.38 -1.75
CA VAL A 43 0.46 20.61 -1.21
C VAL A 43 1.74 20.89 -1.98
N GLN A 44 2.86 20.86 -1.28
CA GLN A 44 4.18 20.97 -1.88
C GLN A 44 4.74 19.56 -2.11
N ILE A 45 5.21 19.30 -3.31
CA ILE A 45 5.81 18.04 -3.71
C ILE A 45 7.29 18.26 -3.96
N ARG A 46 8.13 17.40 -3.40
CA ARG A 46 9.53 17.23 -3.80
C ARG A 46 9.61 15.99 -4.66
N LEU A 47 9.79 16.18 -5.96
CA LEU A 47 9.86 15.11 -6.92
C LEU A 47 11.30 14.67 -7.11
N HIS A 48 11.62 13.48 -6.63
CA HIS A 48 12.89 12.78 -6.80
C HIS A 48 12.88 11.85 -8.02
N ALA A 49 13.98 11.17 -8.27
CA ALA A 49 14.11 10.23 -9.38
C ALA A 49 13.22 8.98 -9.19
N ASP A 50 13.09 8.49 -7.96
CA ASP A 50 12.45 7.22 -7.56
C ASP A 50 11.22 7.39 -6.67
N HIS A 51 11.05 8.54 -6.01
CA HIS A 51 9.94 8.83 -5.11
C HIS A 51 9.50 10.29 -5.20
N LEU A 52 8.41 10.58 -4.54
CA LEU A 52 7.91 11.93 -4.30
C LEU A 52 7.56 12.09 -2.82
N ASP A 53 8.03 13.19 -2.23
CA ASP A 53 7.67 13.57 -0.88
C ASP A 53 6.56 14.60 -0.90
N VAL A 54 5.52 14.35 -0.13
CA VAL A 54 4.36 15.24 0.02
C VAL A 54 4.53 16.07 1.29
N TYR A 55 4.44 17.38 1.16
CA TYR A 55 4.50 18.33 2.27
C TYR A 55 3.24 19.17 2.34
N TYR A 56 2.74 19.41 3.54
CA TYR A 56 1.69 20.39 3.81
C TYR A 56 2.06 21.23 5.03
N ALA A 57 1.90 22.55 4.95
CA ALA A 57 2.30 23.49 5.99
C ALA A 57 3.73 23.25 6.51
N GLN A 58 4.68 22.99 5.59
CA GLN A 58 6.11 22.68 5.85
C GLN A 58 6.37 21.36 6.57
N ARG A 59 5.33 20.57 6.88
CA ARG A 59 5.46 19.24 7.45
C ARG A 59 5.53 18.19 6.36
N HIS A 60 6.49 17.28 6.46
CA HIS A 60 6.52 16.08 5.64
C HIS A 60 5.37 15.16 6.07
N LEU A 61 4.54 14.74 5.13
CA LEU A 61 3.40 13.88 5.38
C LEU A 61 3.67 12.44 4.95
N GLU A 62 4.19 12.28 3.74
CA GLU A 62 4.30 10.95 3.14
C GLU A 62 5.38 10.93 2.04
N CYS A 63 6.04 9.77 1.91
CA CYS A 63 6.92 9.44 0.81
C CYS A 63 6.25 8.38 -0.06
N ILE A 64 6.00 8.72 -1.33
CA ILE A 64 5.27 7.85 -2.27
C ILE A 64 6.24 7.42 -3.37
N PRO A 65 6.40 6.11 -3.65
CA PRO A 65 7.21 5.64 -4.76
C PRO A 65 6.69 6.19 -6.10
N ARG A 66 7.60 6.73 -6.90
CA ARG A 66 7.29 7.35 -8.19
C ARG A 66 6.95 6.29 -9.23
N LEU A 67 5.85 6.52 -9.96
CA LEU A 67 5.52 5.75 -11.15
C LEU A 67 6.36 6.22 -12.33
N ARG A 68 6.90 5.28 -13.07
CA ARG A 68 7.60 5.56 -14.35
C ARG A 68 6.59 5.66 -15.48
N GLY A 69 6.89 6.46 -16.49
CA GLY A 69 5.97 6.71 -17.59
C GLY A 69 4.89 7.75 -17.27
N LYS A 70 3.80 7.75 -18.03
CA LYS A 70 2.66 8.68 -17.90
C LYS A 70 1.35 7.89 -17.94
N GLY A 71 0.30 8.45 -17.32
CA GLY A 71 -1.05 7.88 -17.33
C GLY A 71 -1.31 6.83 -16.25
N GLY A 72 -0.29 6.46 -15.46
CA GLY A 72 -0.46 5.55 -14.33
C GLY A 72 -1.14 6.20 -13.13
N HIS A 73 -1.65 5.37 -12.23
CA HIS A 73 -2.18 5.82 -10.96
C HIS A 73 -1.71 4.89 -9.82
N ARG A 74 -1.57 5.47 -8.63
CA ARG A 74 -1.26 4.77 -7.38
C ARG A 74 -2.20 5.29 -6.33
N ILE A 75 -3.18 4.48 -6.01
CA ILE A 75 -4.24 4.82 -5.07
C ILE A 75 -4.10 3.94 -3.84
N GLN A 76 -4.04 4.56 -2.68
CA GLN A 76 -4.00 3.89 -1.40
C GLN A 76 -5.34 4.07 -0.71
N TYR A 77 -6.08 2.99 -0.49
CA TYR A 77 -7.44 3.05 0.05
C TYR A 77 -7.51 3.72 1.43
N ARG A 78 -6.44 3.61 2.24
CA ARG A 78 -6.31 4.24 3.57
C ARG A 78 -6.44 5.76 3.53
N HIS A 79 -6.11 6.39 2.40
CA HIS A 79 -6.25 7.84 2.23
C HIS A 79 -7.70 8.29 2.07
N ILE A 80 -8.57 7.41 1.59
CA ILE A 80 -9.88 7.76 1.05
C ILE A 80 -11.01 7.12 1.86
N ILE A 81 -10.71 6.05 2.59
CA ILE A 81 -11.73 5.20 3.23
C ILE A 81 -12.66 5.97 4.14
N ASP A 82 -12.15 6.88 4.97
CA ASP A 82 -12.98 7.68 5.89
C ASP A 82 -13.99 8.56 5.15
N GLN A 83 -13.64 9.05 3.97
CA GLN A 83 -14.55 9.83 3.14
C GLN A 83 -15.62 8.95 2.50
N LEU A 84 -15.24 7.76 2.01
CA LEU A 84 -16.17 6.82 1.37
C LEU A 84 -17.15 6.23 2.39
N VAL A 85 -16.72 5.93 3.61
CA VAL A 85 -17.62 5.45 4.68
C VAL A 85 -18.69 6.49 5.01
N ARG A 86 -18.36 7.78 4.96
CA ARG A 86 -19.34 8.86 5.16
C ARG A 86 -20.34 9.01 4.00
N LYS A 87 -19.92 8.60 2.78
CA LYS A 87 -20.72 8.70 1.55
C LYS A 87 -20.64 7.40 0.76
N PRO A 88 -21.24 6.29 1.25
CA PRO A 88 -21.09 4.96 0.64
C PRO A 88 -21.53 4.89 -0.82
N GLY A 89 -22.54 5.69 -1.22
CA GLY A 89 -23.00 5.75 -2.61
C GLY A 89 -21.95 6.28 -3.61
N ALA A 90 -20.91 6.95 -3.12
CA ALA A 90 -19.82 7.40 -3.98
C ALA A 90 -18.88 6.25 -4.41
N PHE A 91 -18.90 5.12 -3.70
CA PHE A 91 -18.02 3.98 -3.98
C PHE A 91 -18.30 3.36 -5.35
N ALA A 92 -19.58 3.15 -5.70
CA ALA A 92 -19.98 2.55 -7.00
C ALA A 92 -19.44 3.33 -8.20
N HIS A 93 -19.39 4.66 -8.07
CA HIS A 93 -18.97 5.58 -9.15
C HIS A 93 -17.53 6.11 -8.94
N TYR A 94 -16.79 5.59 -7.95
CA TYR A 94 -15.44 6.03 -7.72
C TYR A 94 -14.52 5.59 -8.85
N ARG A 95 -13.83 6.56 -9.48
CA ARG A 95 -13.01 6.33 -10.67
C ARG A 95 -11.94 5.24 -10.49
N TYR A 96 -11.39 5.14 -9.28
CA TYR A 96 -10.33 4.19 -8.93
C TYR A 96 -10.84 3.09 -8.01
N ARG A 97 -12.08 2.64 -8.20
CA ARG A 97 -12.71 1.62 -7.36
C ARG A 97 -11.91 0.32 -7.34
N GLU A 98 -11.34 -0.05 -8.47
CA GLU A 98 -10.56 -1.30 -8.59
C GLU A 98 -9.30 -1.29 -7.70
N ASP A 99 -8.71 -0.13 -7.45
CA ASP A 99 -7.57 0.01 -6.53
C ASP A 99 -7.96 -0.07 -5.05
N LEU A 100 -9.26 -0.09 -4.75
CA LEU A 100 -9.79 -0.21 -3.39
C LEU A 100 -10.00 -1.66 -2.96
N PHE A 101 -9.54 -2.63 -3.74
CA PHE A 101 -9.50 -4.05 -3.40
C PHE A 101 -8.05 -4.47 -3.13
N PRO A 102 -7.58 -4.46 -1.86
CA PRO A 102 -6.18 -4.75 -1.54
C PRO A 102 -5.75 -6.14 -1.98
N THR A 103 -6.64 -7.12 -1.84
CA THR A 103 -6.40 -8.51 -2.24
C THR A 103 -7.59 -9.10 -2.98
N THR A 104 -7.41 -10.29 -3.54
CA THR A 104 -8.48 -11.05 -4.19
C THR A 104 -9.61 -11.38 -3.21
N HIS A 105 -9.31 -11.66 -1.94
CA HIS A 105 -10.35 -11.98 -0.95
C HIS A 105 -11.29 -10.79 -0.69
N PHE A 106 -10.76 -9.56 -0.66
CA PHE A 106 -11.59 -8.35 -0.59
C PHE A 106 -12.50 -8.20 -1.80
N ARG A 107 -12.02 -8.54 -3.00
CA ARG A 107 -12.84 -8.50 -4.21
C ARG A 107 -13.95 -9.53 -4.15
N VAL A 108 -13.62 -10.79 -3.83
CA VAL A 108 -14.61 -11.88 -3.69
C VAL A 108 -15.62 -11.57 -2.59
N ALA A 109 -15.18 -10.95 -1.48
CA ALA A 109 -16.09 -10.51 -0.42
C ALA A 109 -17.09 -9.47 -0.92
N TYR A 110 -16.65 -8.47 -1.70
CA TYR A 110 -17.55 -7.50 -2.29
C TYR A 110 -18.55 -8.15 -3.26
N ASP A 111 -18.07 -9.01 -4.16
CA ASP A 111 -18.91 -9.72 -5.12
C ASP A 111 -19.94 -10.62 -4.40
N THR A 112 -19.55 -11.25 -3.30
CA THR A 112 -20.46 -12.03 -2.44
C THR A 112 -21.52 -11.14 -1.79
N LEU A 113 -21.14 -10.01 -1.24
CA LEU A 113 -22.08 -9.05 -0.67
C LEU A 113 -23.10 -8.55 -1.71
N CYS A 114 -22.68 -8.33 -2.95
CA CYS A 114 -23.56 -7.92 -4.04
C CYS A 114 -24.55 -9.00 -4.47
N ARG A 115 -24.25 -10.29 -4.26
CA ARG A 115 -25.19 -11.39 -4.53
C ARG A 115 -26.34 -11.44 -3.54
N PHE A 116 -26.10 -11.08 -2.28
CA PHE A 116 -27.07 -11.21 -1.19
C PHE A 116 -27.72 -9.89 -0.79
N HIS A 117 -27.22 -8.75 -1.24
CA HIS A 117 -27.69 -7.44 -0.84
C HIS A 117 -27.82 -6.50 -2.05
N SER A 118 -28.60 -5.42 -1.86
CA SER A 118 -28.61 -4.33 -2.83
C SER A 118 -27.21 -3.68 -2.92
N GLU A 119 -26.87 -3.12 -4.06
CA GLU A 119 -25.57 -2.48 -4.32
C GLU A 119 -25.20 -1.44 -3.25
N SER A 120 -26.16 -0.64 -2.81
CA SER A 120 -25.95 0.36 -1.76
C SER A 120 -25.59 -0.27 -0.41
N LYS A 121 -26.27 -1.37 -0.03
CA LYS A 121 -25.99 -2.10 1.21
C LYS A 121 -24.67 -2.85 1.11
N ALA A 122 -24.40 -3.51 -0.01
CA ALA A 122 -23.15 -4.21 -0.26
C ALA A 122 -21.95 -3.24 -0.19
N SER A 123 -22.05 -2.09 -0.83
CA SER A 123 -21.01 -1.04 -0.78
C SER A 123 -20.77 -0.55 0.63
N ARG A 124 -21.83 -0.33 1.41
CA ARG A 124 -21.71 0.10 2.82
C ARG A 124 -21.00 -0.95 3.67
N GLU A 125 -21.43 -2.21 3.60
CA GLU A 125 -20.80 -3.32 4.35
C GLU A 125 -19.34 -3.48 3.96
N TYR A 126 -19.06 -3.48 2.67
CA TYR A 126 -17.70 -3.58 2.15
C TYR A 126 -16.79 -2.46 2.67
N LEU A 127 -17.25 -1.20 2.60
CA LEU A 127 -16.46 -0.06 3.08
C LEU A 127 -16.19 -0.13 4.58
N LEU A 128 -17.11 -0.66 5.38
CA LEU A 128 -16.88 -0.89 6.81
C LEU A 128 -15.82 -1.99 7.03
N ILE A 129 -15.84 -3.07 6.25
CA ILE A 129 -14.79 -4.11 6.29
C ILE A 129 -13.44 -3.52 5.91
N LEU A 130 -13.39 -2.73 4.84
CA LEU A 130 -12.17 -2.07 4.38
C LEU A 130 -11.64 -1.05 5.42
N GLN A 131 -12.55 -0.37 6.14
CA GLN A 131 -12.18 0.53 7.24
C GLN A 131 -11.56 -0.24 8.41
N LEU A 132 -12.11 -1.40 8.77
CA LEU A 132 -11.51 -2.28 9.78
C LEU A 132 -10.09 -2.70 9.37
N ALA A 133 -9.87 -3.02 8.09
CA ALA A 133 -8.54 -3.35 7.57
C ALA A 133 -7.57 -2.16 7.66
N ALA A 134 -8.06 -0.93 7.50
CA ALA A 134 -7.25 0.28 7.63
C ALA A 134 -6.87 0.58 9.09
N GLN A 135 -7.78 0.31 10.04
CA GLN A 135 -7.62 0.63 11.47
C GLN A 135 -6.82 -0.43 12.22
N GLU A 136 -7.08 -1.71 11.94
CA GLU A 136 -6.48 -2.84 12.64
C GLU A 136 -5.29 -3.40 11.85
N SER A 137 -5.58 -4.32 10.97
CA SER A 137 -4.57 -4.97 10.12
C SER A 137 -5.22 -5.53 8.86
N GLU A 138 -4.70 -5.14 7.72
CA GLU A 138 -5.13 -5.67 6.42
C GLU A 138 -4.96 -7.19 6.34
N ALA A 139 -3.81 -7.71 6.79
CA ALA A 139 -3.53 -9.14 6.77
C ALA A 139 -4.49 -9.96 7.66
N ARG A 140 -4.84 -9.45 8.85
CA ARG A 140 -5.80 -10.11 9.74
C ARG A 140 -7.20 -10.13 9.15
N VAL A 141 -7.65 -9.01 8.59
CA VAL A 141 -8.96 -8.95 7.92
C VAL A 141 -8.98 -9.84 6.69
N ASP A 142 -7.92 -9.87 5.90
CA ASP A 142 -7.80 -10.76 4.74
C ASP A 142 -7.92 -12.25 5.13
N ALA A 143 -7.23 -12.67 6.19
CA ALA A 143 -7.32 -14.04 6.72
C ALA A 143 -8.75 -14.39 7.18
N ILE A 144 -9.43 -13.46 7.86
CA ILE A 144 -10.83 -13.66 8.27
C ILE A 144 -11.74 -13.76 7.05
N LEU A 145 -11.57 -12.90 6.05
CA LEU A 145 -12.36 -12.93 4.81
C LEU A 145 -12.16 -14.26 4.09
N ARG A 146 -10.93 -14.71 3.94
CA ARG A 146 -10.60 -16.02 3.36
C ARG A 146 -11.35 -17.12 4.07
N HIS A 147 -11.25 -17.20 5.40
CA HIS A 147 -11.93 -18.23 6.19
C HIS A 147 -13.45 -18.20 6.00
N LEU A 148 -14.06 -17.00 5.99
CA LEU A 148 -15.51 -16.84 5.80
C LEU A 148 -15.95 -17.28 4.40
N ILE A 149 -15.16 -16.96 3.37
CA ILE A 149 -15.42 -17.34 1.98
C ILE A 149 -15.30 -18.86 1.81
N ASP A 150 -14.22 -19.47 2.31
CA ASP A 150 -13.98 -20.91 2.23
C ASP A 150 -15.05 -21.71 2.97
N ALA A 151 -15.50 -21.23 4.13
CA ALA A 151 -16.56 -21.84 4.93
C ALA A 151 -17.99 -21.49 4.45
N GLN A 152 -18.13 -20.70 3.37
CA GLN A 152 -19.41 -20.21 2.84
C GLN A 152 -20.30 -19.54 3.90
N GLN A 153 -19.70 -18.86 4.86
CA GLN A 153 -20.41 -18.19 5.95
C GLN A 153 -20.89 -16.79 5.52
N PRO A 154 -21.95 -16.26 6.15
CA PRO A 154 -22.46 -14.93 5.85
C PRO A 154 -21.38 -13.87 6.09
N LEU A 155 -21.15 -13.01 5.10
CA LEU A 155 -20.24 -11.88 5.20
C LEU A 155 -20.96 -10.66 5.73
N SER A 156 -20.41 -10.07 6.81
CA SER A 156 -20.85 -8.77 7.34
C SER A 156 -19.70 -8.07 8.05
N ALA A 157 -19.72 -6.75 8.07
CA ALA A 157 -18.74 -5.96 8.80
C ALA A 157 -18.75 -6.27 10.32
N HIS A 158 -19.93 -6.54 10.87
CA HIS A 158 -20.08 -6.94 12.27
C HIS A 158 -19.39 -8.28 12.56
N GLY A 159 -19.63 -9.30 11.75
CA GLY A 159 -19.01 -10.62 11.92
C GLY A 159 -17.48 -10.59 11.77
N VAL A 160 -16.95 -9.76 10.86
CA VAL A 160 -15.51 -9.54 10.75
C VAL A 160 -14.97 -8.85 12.00
N LYS A 161 -15.65 -7.82 12.52
CA LYS A 161 -15.24 -7.11 13.72
C LYS A 161 -15.25 -8.02 14.97
N GLU A 162 -16.26 -8.83 15.14
CA GLU A 162 -16.31 -9.79 16.25
C GLU A 162 -15.12 -10.74 16.24
N ARG A 163 -14.77 -11.29 15.07
CA ARG A 163 -13.62 -12.18 14.92
C ARG A 163 -12.28 -11.48 15.18
N LEU A 164 -12.15 -10.21 14.79
CA LEU A 164 -10.98 -9.40 15.13
C LEU A 164 -10.84 -9.23 16.64
N ASN A 165 -11.97 -9.00 17.35
CA ASN A 165 -11.98 -8.76 18.79
C ASN A 165 -11.81 -10.06 19.62
N THR A 166 -12.30 -11.18 19.12
CA THR A 166 -12.24 -12.47 19.83
C THR A 166 -10.82 -13.03 19.91
N GLY A 167 -9.84 -12.31 19.31
CA GLY A 167 -8.43 -12.71 19.40
C GLY A 167 -8.20 -14.13 18.90
N ALA A 168 -8.93 -14.56 17.87
CA ALA A 168 -8.58 -15.71 17.09
C ALA A 168 -7.24 -15.42 16.38
N ASP A 169 -6.20 -15.19 17.15
CA ASP A 169 -4.86 -15.59 16.84
C ASP A 169 -4.88 -17.13 16.83
N ASP A 170 -5.45 -17.68 15.74
CA ASP A 170 -4.88 -18.90 15.22
C ASP A 170 -3.62 -18.44 14.46
N PRO A 171 -2.43 -18.50 15.04
CA PRO A 171 -1.23 -18.48 14.25
C PRO A 171 -1.37 -19.74 13.42
N GLY A 172 -1.84 -19.56 12.17
CA GLY A 172 -1.77 -20.64 11.19
C GLY A 172 -0.42 -21.30 11.37
N PRO A 173 -0.31 -22.64 11.20
CA PRO A 173 0.86 -23.39 11.63
C PRO A 173 2.11 -22.63 11.23
N ALA A 174 2.82 -22.12 12.23
CA ALA A 174 4.08 -21.47 12.01
C ALA A 174 4.89 -22.47 11.20
N VAL A 175 5.06 -22.20 9.91
CA VAL A 175 5.99 -22.97 9.10
C VAL A 175 7.33 -22.71 9.77
N SER A 176 7.71 -23.64 10.65
CA SER A 176 9.02 -23.65 11.25
C SER A 176 9.99 -23.89 10.09
N VAL A 177 10.41 -22.80 9.46
CA VAL A 177 11.50 -22.86 8.48
C VAL A 177 12.76 -23.08 9.30
N THR A 178 13.11 -24.34 9.48
CA THR A 178 14.42 -24.73 10.00
C THR A 178 15.41 -24.40 8.89
N VAL A 179 15.99 -23.22 8.95
CA VAL A 179 17.12 -22.85 8.10
C VAL A 179 18.29 -23.67 8.61
N ALA A 180 18.73 -24.66 7.82
CA ALA A 180 19.96 -25.39 8.12
C ALA A 180 21.10 -24.36 8.22
N PRO A 181 21.98 -24.47 9.25
CA PRO A 181 23.12 -23.58 9.36
C PRO A 181 23.96 -23.70 8.05
N VAL A 182 24.18 -22.57 7.41
CA VAL A 182 25.04 -22.51 6.22
C VAL A 182 26.46 -22.76 6.68
N ASP A 183 27.07 -23.83 6.19
CA ASP A 183 28.50 -24.11 6.43
C ASP A 183 29.34 -23.10 5.63
N LEU A 184 29.84 -22.10 6.33
CA LEU A 184 30.64 -21.02 5.73
C LEU A 184 32.03 -21.50 5.27
N HIS A 185 32.51 -22.67 5.74
CA HIS A 185 33.80 -23.23 5.31
C HIS A 185 33.82 -23.61 3.82
N ILE A 186 32.66 -23.84 3.22
CA ILE A 186 32.54 -24.09 1.77
C ILE A 186 33.04 -22.88 0.96
N TYR A 187 32.93 -21.68 1.51
CA TYR A 187 33.38 -20.43 0.86
C TYR A 187 34.85 -20.11 1.05
N ASP A 188 35.52 -20.74 2.02
CA ASP A 188 36.95 -20.52 2.27
C ASP A 188 37.82 -21.00 1.07
N SER A 189 37.32 -21.97 0.31
CA SER A 189 37.97 -22.40 -0.93
C SER A 189 38.01 -21.33 -2.02
N LEU A 190 37.14 -20.34 -1.98
CA LEU A 190 37.09 -19.21 -2.93
C LEU A 190 38.17 -18.15 -2.62
N LEU A 191 38.67 -18.15 -1.39
CA LEU A 191 39.74 -17.23 -0.95
C LEU A 191 41.15 -17.74 -1.34
N SER A 192 41.26 -18.99 -1.78
CA SER A 192 42.53 -19.62 -2.22
C SER A 192 42.74 -19.36 -3.73
N CYS A 193 42.89 -18.11 -4.15
CA CYS A 193 43.37 -17.81 -5.49
C CYS A 193 44.84 -18.13 -5.57
N PRO A 194 45.32 -19.06 -6.40
CA PRO A 194 46.75 -19.21 -6.70
C PRO A 194 47.22 -17.95 -7.41
N GLY A 195 48.16 -17.25 -6.80
CA GLY A 195 48.79 -16.07 -7.37
C GLY A 195 49.41 -16.33 -8.76
N PRO A 196 49.60 -15.28 -9.57
CA PRO A 196 50.09 -15.43 -10.93
C PRO A 196 51.49 -16.06 -10.93
N ARG A 197 51.65 -17.17 -11.66
CA ARG A 197 52.95 -17.77 -11.93
C ARG A 197 53.82 -16.77 -12.69
N ALA A 198 54.93 -16.37 -12.08
CA ALA A 198 55.98 -15.62 -12.76
C ALA A 198 56.51 -16.46 -13.94
N VAL A 199 56.40 -15.93 -15.15
CA VAL A 199 57.04 -16.46 -16.33
C VAL A 199 58.46 -15.89 -16.31
N THR A 200 59.45 -16.73 -15.99
CA THR A 200 60.85 -16.42 -16.23
C THR A 200 61.20 -16.87 -17.63
N SER A 201 61.74 -15.91 -18.37
CA SER A 201 62.40 -16.09 -19.71
C SER A 201 63.59 -16.96 -19.59
#